data_6e894ba2802d208dd1e5c14c5eb8b5d6
#
_entry.id   6e894ba2802d208dd1e5c14c5eb8b5d6
#
_cell.length_a   1.000
_cell.length_b   1.000
_cell.length_c   1.000
_cell.angle_alpha   90.00
_cell.angle_beta   90.00
_cell.angle_gamma   90.00
#
_symmetry.space_group_name_H-M   'P 1'
#
loop_
_entity.id
_entity.type
_entity.pdbx_description
1 polymer ?
#
loop_
_entity_poly.entity_id
_entity_poly.type
_entity_poly.pdbx_seq_one_letter_code
_entity_poly.pdbx_strand_id
1 'polypeptide(L)'
;MLLALLFACVRPTDTGAPPSDDTAPAHDTVPDSPADSPKDSTGDSPADSPNDSPADSPADTAPSSWRSALYPEDWTPDFTSSDGHFLHDFSYAGYHAGQDALPSPLPGAVYDVTTYGADPTGATDATSAVQAAINAAAASHASAIVDFPAGTYRFDELLTVRASNIVLRGAGSAASYLYFTHTDGMSDTSHLTFSGTITQGADHLLTVDGANRSRTVQLADVSDLAVGDAVAIGWTVTDAFTEEHGMTGVWVSFTNQWKTMFRRTITGIDATTGTVTLDVPLRYPAKMRDGASLRVESGYLTEVGVQDLAVSTVNDWTTAWTVDRTHAIGLVGVRDGWISNVNSWESPLSTDGRGKHLMSGGFLVQDSRRVTVSDCDLENAQNRGDNGNGYLYEVMRSNEVLTRDSVGKNGRHNFIQNWDFGTSGCVWLRTYSSGGHSYYADWDPIGWNSYSEFHHSLAMANLIDQSTATDGWQAVNRQAESSGAGHSATQTVWWNTAGGGYLRSLQYGDGYVIGTDGMDVHVDPSEWDWNSSGEGTEPEDWTEGVDASDPIEPASLYEDQLRRRLAP
;
A
#
# COMPACT_ATOMS: atom_id res chain seq x y z
N MET A 1 -23.81 13.27 29.03
CA MET A 1 -24.32 11.93 29.24
C MET A 1 -24.20 11.28 27.86
N LEU A 2 -23.01 10.77 27.55
CA LEU A 2 -22.62 10.27 26.25
C LEU A 2 -22.90 8.76 26.25
N LEU A 3 -23.71 8.31 25.32
CA LEU A 3 -24.03 6.88 25.11
C LEU A 3 -23.04 6.33 24.08
N ALA A 4 -22.07 5.57 24.56
CA ALA A 4 -21.20 4.78 23.69
C ALA A 4 -21.97 3.52 23.27
N LEU A 5 -22.21 3.36 21.95
CA LEU A 5 -22.70 2.11 21.38
C LEU A 5 -21.50 1.19 21.12
N LEU A 6 -21.34 0.21 21.99
CA LEU A 6 -20.55 -0.97 21.72
C LEU A 6 -21.34 -1.89 20.77
N PHE A 7 -20.84 -2.10 19.57
CA PHE A 7 -21.26 -3.22 18.74
C PHE A 7 -20.43 -4.44 19.13
N ALA A 8 -21.04 -5.32 19.92
CA ALA A 8 -20.51 -6.66 20.13
C ALA A 8 -20.83 -7.53 18.92
N CYS A 9 -19.83 -8.03 18.24
CA CYS A 9 -19.99 -9.12 17.26
C CYS A 9 -20.39 -10.39 18.01
N VAL A 10 -21.60 -10.87 17.77
CA VAL A 10 -22.09 -12.17 18.21
C VAL A 10 -21.57 -13.22 17.24
N ARG A 11 -20.77 -14.15 17.72
CA ARG A 11 -20.33 -15.34 16.98
C ARG A 11 -21.50 -16.30 16.76
N PRO A 12 -21.68 -16.86 15.56
CA PRO A 12 -22.39 -18.12 15.41
C PRO A 12 -21.44 -19.26 15.79
N THR A 13 -21.86 -20.07 16.73
CA THR A 13 -21.23 -21.36 17.02
C THR A 13 -21.67 -22.36 15.96
N ASP A 14 -20.76 -22.72 15.07
CA ASP A 14 -20.99 -23.87 14.18
C ASP A 14 -20.17 -25.06 14.69
N THR A 15 -20.90 -26.09 15.10
CA THR A 15 -20.35 -27.39 15.46
C THR A 15 -20.58 -28.34 14.30
N GLY A 16 -19.60 -28.47 13.41
CA GLY A 16 -19.67 -29.46 12.33
C GLY A 16 -18.28 -29.90 11.92
N ALA A 17 -17.85 -31.08 12.36
CA ALA A 17 -16.63 -31.70 11.91
C ALA A 17 -16.75 -32.17 10.45
N PRO A 18 -15.73 -31.99 9.60
CA PRO A 18 -15.73 -32.54 8.25
C PRO A 18 -15.31 -34.01 8.23
N PRO A 19 -15.78 -34.79 7.25
CA PRO A 19 -15.36 -36.17 7.08
C PRO A 19 -13.98 -36.26 6.44
N SER A 20 -13.19 -37.16 6.96
CA SER A 20 -11.92 -37.63 6.40
C SER A 20 -12.15 -38.39 5.11
N ASP A 21 -11.42 -38.07 4.05
CA ASP A 21 -11.07 -39.04 3.03
C ASP A 21 -9.63 -38.80 2.52
N ASP A 22 -8.80 -39.82 2.83
CA ASP A 22 -7.44 -40.02 2.37
C ASP A 22 -7.47 -40.41 0.89
N THR A 23 -6.62 -39.77 0.08
CA THR A 23 -5.79 -40.47 -0.92
C THR A 23 -4.77 -39.50 -1.52
N ALA A 24 -3.51 -39.64 -1.12
CA ALA A 24 -2.36 -39.06 -1.77
C ALA A 24 -1.88 -39.96 -2.93
N PRO A 25 -1.43 -39.42 -4.05
CA PRO A 25 -0.57 -40.15 -4.97
C PRO A 25 0.91 -39.87 -4.71
N ALA A 26 1.69 -40.90 -5.00
CA ALA A 26 3.05 -41.14 -4.64
C ALA A 26 4.10 -40.19 -5.26
N HIS A 27 5.12 -39.93 -4.47
CA HIS A 27 6.40 -39.33 -4.85
C HIS A 27 7.14 -40.19 -5.88
N ASP A 28 7.66 -39.54 -6.90
CA ASP A 28 8.78 -40.03 -7.70
C ASP A 28 10.06 -39.28 -7.27
N THR A 29 11.04 -40.09 -6.92
CA THR A 29 12.36 -39.68 -6.45
C THR A 29 13.31 -39.44 -7.62
N VAL A 30 14.02 -38.31 -7.60
CA VAL A 30 15.14 -38.00 -8.46
C VAL A 30 16.45 -38.19 -7.68
N PRO A 31 17.46 -38.90 -8.22
CA PRO A 31 18.71 -39.16 -7.50
C PRO A 31 19.78 -38.09 -7.68
N ASP A 32 20.60 -38.04 -6.65
CA ASP A 32 21.75 -37.17 -6.40
C ASP A 32 22.85 -37.17 -7.46
N SER A 33 23.58 -36.05 -7.45
CA SER A 33 24.85 -35.77 -8.11
C SER A 33 26.00 -36.69 -7.70
N PRO A 34 27.14 -36.65 -8.48
CA PRO A 34 28.33 -36.14 -7.80
C PRO A 34 29.18 -35.13 -8.54
N ALA A 35 29.85 -34.31 -7.77
CA ALA A 35 30.92 -33.40 -8.12
C ALA A 35 32.18 -34.15 -8.61
N ASP A 36 32.93 -33.52 -9.51
CA ASP A 36 34.40 -33.56 -9.49
C ASP A 36 35.02 -32.42 -10.33
N SER A 37 35.91 -31.67 -9.69
CA SER A 37 36.94 -30.82 -10.27
C SER A 37 38.31 -31.48 -9.96
N PRO A 38 39.47 -30.96 -10.36
CA PRO A 38 39.93 -30.24 -11.54
C PRO A 38 41.19 -30.92 -12.18
N LYS A 39 41.71 -30.40 -13.28
CA LYS A 39 43.20 -30.43 -13.53
C LYS A 39 43.65 -29.43 -14.59
N ASP A 40 44.66 -28.69 -14.20
CA ASP A 40 45.66 -27.94 -14.95
C ASP A 40 46.32 -28.69 -16.09
N SER A 41 46.66 -27.99 -17.15
CA SER A 41 48.04 -28.07 -17.71
C SER A 41 48.32 -27.02 -18.80
N THR A 42 49.40 -26.37 -18.61
CA THR A 42 50.26 -25.45 -19.36
C THR A 42 50.61 -25.90 -20.79
N GLY A 43 50.87 -24.90 -21.65
CA GLY A 43 51.88 -25.09 -22.69
C GLY A 43 51.72 -24.35 -24.02
N ASP A 44 52.50 -23.27 -24.16
CA ASP A 44 53.22 -22.78 -25.35
C ASP A 44 52.51 -22.20 -26.58
N SER A 45 52.85 -20.92 -26.79
CA SER A 45 52.90 -20.22 -28.11
C SER A 45 54.07 -20.68 -28.96
N PRO A 46 54.12 -20.44 -30.31
CA PRO A 46 54.43 -19.11 -30.81
C PRO A 46 53.77 -18.68 -32.16
N ALA A 47 53.71 -17.34 -32.29
CA ALA A 47 53.78 -16.44 -33.45
C ALA A 47 53.55 -16.93 -34.90
N ASP A 48 52.67 -16.22 -35.61
CA ASP A 48 52.97 -15.38 -36.78
C ASP A 48 51.72 -14.63 -37.28
N SER A 49 51.87 -13.33 -37.47
CA SER A 49 50.98 -12.47 -38.27
C SER A 49 51.39 -12.58 -39.75
N PRO A 50 50.59 -12.13 -40.75
CA PRO A 50 50.03 -10.80 -40.84
C PRO A 50 48.67 -10.64 -41.60
N ASN A 51 48.07 -9.47 -41.44
CA ASN A 51 47.15 -8.75 -42.34
C ASN A 51 45.86 -9.44 -42.78
N ASP A 52 44.74 -8.90 -42.30
CA ASP A 52 43.74 -8.42 -43.22
C ASP A 52 42.78 -7.38 -42.55
N SER A 53 42.30 -6.52 -43.36
CA SER A 53 41.45 -5.35 -43.23
C SER A 53 40.40 -5.35 -42.09
N PRO A 54 39.98 -4.16 -41.63
CA PRO A 54 38.98 -4.03 -40.58
C PRO A 54 37.64 -4.57 -41.09
N ALA A 55 37.24 -5.71 -40.53
CA ALA A 55 35.84 -6.12 -40.58
C ALA A 55 35.05 -5.11 -39.77
N ASP A 56 34.00 -4.62 -40.37
CA ASP A 56 32.97 -3.79 -39.74
C ASP A 56 32.67 -4.31 -38.33
N SER A 57 32.93 -3.47 -37.35
CA SER A 57 32.36 -3.67 -36.03
C SER A 57 30.84 -3.72 -36.20
N PRO A 58 30.15 -4.69 -35.61
CA PRO A 58 28.71 -4.61 -35.57
C PRO A 58 28.37 -3.25 -34.93
N ALA A 59 27.59 -2.46 -35.64
CA ALA A 59 27.00 -1.28 -35.02
C ALA A 59 26.40 -1.72 -33.69
N ASP A 60 26.79 -1.04 -32.61
CA ASP A 60 26.17 -1.16 -31.30
C ASP A 60 24.70 -0.80 -31.52
N THR A 61 23.89 -1.78 -31.90
CA THR A 61 22.43 -1.60 -31.95
C THR A 61 22.04 -1.49 -30.49
N ALA A 62 21.74 -0.27 -30.06
CA ALA A 62 21.03 -0.06 -28.78
C ALA A 62 19.90 -1.10 -28.71
N PRO A 63 19.72 -1.77 -27.56
CA PRO A 63 18.67 -2.74 -27.41
C PRO A 63 17.35 -2.11 -27.88
N SER A 64 16.60 -2.82 -28.71
CA SER A 64 15.29 -2.39 -29.12
C SER A 64 14.42 -2.30 -27.86
N SER A 65 13.75 -1.16 -27.65
CA SER A 65 12.75 -1.02 -26.60
C SER A 65 11.36 -1.01 -27.23
N TRP A 66 10.34 -1.36 -26.45
CA TRP A 66 8.96 -1.31 -26.91
C TRP A 66 8.11 -0.38 -26.01
N ARG A 67 6.99 0.03 -26.52
CA ARG A 67 6.06 0.93 -25.81
C ARG A 67 4.65 0.35 -25.86
N SER A 68 3.93 0.44 -24.75
CA SER A 68 2.54 0.00 -24.68
C SER A 68 1.65 0.81 -25.63
N ALA A 69 0.71 0.13 -26.28
CA ALA A 69 -0.33 0.76 -27.09
C ALA A 69 -1.23 1.70 -26.27
N LEU A 70 -1.33 1.46 -24.96
CA LEU A 70 -2.10 2.31 -24.04
C LEU A 70 -1.29 3.50 -23.51
N TYR A 71 0.04 3.55 -23.79
CA TYR A 71 0.91 4.66 -23.39
C TYR A 71 1.84 5.09 -24.54
N PRO A 72 1.28 5.60 -25.65
CA PRO A 72 2.08 6.10 -26.77
C PRO A 72 2.95 7.30 -26.38
N GLU A 73 3.88 7.69 -27.24
CA GLU A 73 4.81 8.78 -26.97
C GLU A 73 4.09 10.13 -26.72
N ASP A 74 2.99 10.36 -27.41
CA ASP A 74 2.13 11.54 -27.29
C ASP A 74 0.97 11.37 -26.30
N TRP A 75 1.07 10.36 -25.42
CA TRP A 75 0.03 10.11 -24.41
C TRP A 75 -0.28 11.35 -23.58
N THR A 76 -1.56 11.54 -23.34
CA THR A 76 -2.11 12.55 -22.42
C THR A 76 -3.10 11.88 -21.47
N PRO A 77 -3.46 12.50 -20.33
CA PRO A 77 -4.45 11.94 -19.40
C PRO A 77 -5.83 11.63 -20.02
N ASP A 78 -6.15 12.24 -21.17
CA ASP A 78 -7.40 12.01 -21.90
C ASP A 78 -7.30 10.90 -22.96
N PHE A 79 -6.11 10.32 -23.15
CA PHE A 79 -5.91 9.25 -24.14
C PHE A 79 -6.85 8.07 -23.89
N THR A 80 -7.45 7.58 -24.96
CA THR A 80 -8.25 6.36 -24.99
C THR A 80 -7.97 5.66 -26.30
N SER A 81 -7.70 4.36 -26.25
CA SER A 81 -7.52 3.54 -27.45
C SER A 81 -8.80 3.41 -28.26
N SER A 82 -8.71 2.89 -29.49
CA SER A 82 -9.87 2.75 -30.39
C SER A 82 -10.94 1.79 -29.87
N ASP A 83 -10.58 0.88 -28.99
CA ASP A 83 -11.44 -0.12 -28.33
C ASP A 83 -11.90 0.28 -26.92
N GLY A 84 -11.51 1.48 -26.46
CA GLY A 84 -12.03 2.08 -25.24
C GLY A 84 -11.11 1.97 -24.02
N HIS A 85 -9.99 1.25 -24.10
CA HIS A 85 -9.05 1.11 -22.98
C HIS A 85 -8.22 2.37 -22.75
N PHE A 86 -7.82 2.60 -21.50
CA PHE A 86 -7.02 3.77 -21.11
C PHE A 86 -6.27 3.52 -19.81
N LEU A 87 -5.22 4.27 -19.59
CA LEU A 87 -4.52 4.32 -18.32
C LEU A 87 -4.83 5.63 -17.57
N HIS A 88 -4.99 5.52 -16.24
CA HIS A 88 -5.10 6.69 -15.39
C HIS A 88 -3.78 7.44 -15.27
N ASP A 89 -3.87 8.72 -14.92
CA ASP A 89 -2.71 9.51 -14.52
C ASP A 89 -2.40 9.30 -13.03
N PHE A 90 -1.35 8.54 -12.73
CA PHE A 90 -0.92 8.20 -11.38
C PHE A 90 0.06 9.22 -10.78
N SER A 91 0.44 10.24 -11.51
CA SER A 91 1.49 11.20 -11.14
C SER A 91 1.21 11.99 -9.85
N TYR A 92 0.00 11.90 -9.31
CA TYR A 92 -0.41 12.62 -8.10
C TYR A 92 -0.10 11.88 -6.79
N ALA A 93 0.45 10.67 -6.84
CA ALA A 93 0.79 9.92 -5.64
C ALA A 93 2.00 10.53 -4.92
N GLY A 94 1.99 10.42 -3.58
CA GLY A 94 3.07 10.86 -2.71
C GLY A 94 2.92 12.27 -2.15
N TYR A 95 3.84 12.59 -1.25
CA TYR A 95 3.94 13.88 -0.57
C TYR A 95 3.86 15.03 -1.57
N HIS A 96 3.01 16.04 -1.27
CA HIS A 96 2.72 17.18 -2.14
C HIS A 96 2.39 16.76 -3.60
N ALA A 97 1.68 15.64 -3.77
CA ALA A 97 1.39 15.07 -5.09
C ALA A 97 2.66 14.76 -5.91
N GLY A 98 3.73 14.33 -5.27
CA GLY A 98 5.01 14.02 -5.91
C GLY A 98 5.78 15.23 -6.45
N GLN A 99 5.31 16.45 -6.20
CA GLN A 99 5.95 17.66 -6.73
C GLN A 99 7.21 18.04 -5.96
N ASP A 100 7.18 17.81 -4.66
CA ASP A 100 8.27 18.20 -3.77
C ASP A 100 8.97 16.96 -3.22
N ALA A 101 10.28 17.05 -3.06
CA ALA A 101 11.03 16.08 -2.29
C ALA A 101 10.64 16.18 -0.80
N LEU A 102 10.82 15.07 -0.06
CA LEU A 102 10.70 15.12 1.39
C LEU A 102 11.65 16.17 1.97
N PRO A 103 11.24 16.89 3.03
CA PRO A 103 12.05 17.97 3.58
C PRO A 103 13.44 17.50 4.03
N SER A 104 14.51 18.10 3.47
CA SER A 104 15.88 17.84 3.86
C SER A 104 16.73 19.11 3.67
N PRO A 105 17.27 19.75 4.75
CA PRO A 105 17.09 19.35 6.16
C PRO A 105 15.64 19.55 6.63
N LEU A 106 15.25 18.81 7.70
CA LEU A 106 13.95 19.02 8.34
C LEU A 106 13.86 20.43 8.95
N PRO A 107 12.77 21.14 8.75
CA PRO A 107 12.56 22.44 9.38
C PRO A 107 12.12 22.30 10.83
N GLY A 108 12.43 23.30 11.66
CA GLY A 108 11.86 23.46 12.99
C GLY A 108 12.82 23.29 14.14
N ALA A 109 12.27 23.47 15.35
CA ALA A 109 13.01 23.29 16.60
C ALA A 109 13.18 21.81 16.93
N VAL A 110 14.32 21.46 17.53
CA VAL A 110 14.65 20.09 17.93
C VAL A 110 14.28 19.87 19.40
N TYR A 111 13.54 18.82 19.64
CA TYR A 111 13.12 18.33 20.97
C TYR A 111 13.80 16.98 21.20
N ASP A 112 15.02 16.98 21.73
CA ASP A 112 15.79 15.77 22.06
C ASP A 112 15.11 15.03 23.21
N VAL A 113 14.64 13.80 22.96
CA VAL A 113 13.88 13.00 23.91
C VAL A 113 14.65 12.69 25.18
N THR A 114 15.99 12.64 25.14
CA THR A 114 16.83 12.40 26.33
C THR A 114 16.79 13.56 27.31
N THR A 115 16.56 14.80 26.83
CA THR A 115 16.37 15.98 27.68
C THR A 115 15.06 15.95 28.45
N TYR A 116 14.10 15.13 28.03
CA TYR A 116 12.85 14.85 28.72
C TYR A 116 12.95 13.61 29.62
N GLY A 117 14.09 12.94 29.65
CA GLY A 117 14.34 11.79 30.51
C GLY A 117 14.17 10.43 29.84
N ALA A 118 14.06 10.35 28.50
CA ALA A 118 14.05 9.09 27.79
C ALA A 118 15.40 8.38 27.94
N ASP A 119 15.36 7.11 28.31
CA ASP A 119 16.53 6.25 28.51
C ASP A 119 16.96 5.61 27.18
N PRO A 120 18.11 6.00 26.60
CA PRO A 120 18.58 5.45 25.32
C PRO A 120 19.20 4.05 25.46
N THR A 121 19.19 3.44 26.65
CA THR A 121 19.65 2.06 26.87
C THR A 121 18.52 1.02 26.81
N GLY A 122 17.25 1.49 26.84
CA GLY A 122 16.07 0.63 26.89
C GLY A 122 15.87 -0.09 28.25
N ALA A 123 16.67 0.24 29.28
CA ALA A 123 16.54 -0.39 30.59
C ALA A 123 15.27 0.07 31.33
N THR A 124 14.82 1.30 31.08
CA THR A 124 13.61 1.87 31.65
C THR A 124 12.61 2.28 30.57
N ASP A 125 11.33 2.37 30.95
CA ASP A 125 10.26 2.83 30.07
C ASP A 125 10.46 4.31 29.67
N ALA A 126 10.52 4.58 28.39
CA ALA A 126 10.68 5.94 27.81
C ALA A 126 9.34 6.58 27.42
N THR A 127 8.21 5.90 27.56
CA THR A 127 6.91 6.34 27.01
C THR A 127 6.53 7.74 27.47
N SER A 128 6.55 7.98 28.79
CA SER A 128 6.12 9.27 29.34
C SER A 128 7.06 10.41 28.96
N ALA A 129 8.36 10.16 28.87
CA ALA A 129 9.37 11.15 28.48
C ALA A 129 9.22 11.55 27.01
N VAL A 130 9.07 10.56 26.12
CA VAL A 130 8.88 10.82 24.69
C VAL A 130 7.53 11.48 24.41
N GLN A 131 6.45 11.05 25.09
CA GLN A 131 5.15 11.71 24.94
C GLN A 131 5.20 13.17 25.44
N ALA A 132 6.00 13.48 26.48
CA ALA A 132 6.21 14.86 26.92
C ALA A 132 6.97 15.70 25.86
N ALA A 133 7.97 15.14 25.20
CA ALA A 133 8.65 15.80 24.08
C ALA A 133 7.69 16.09 22.90
N ILE A 134 6.86 15.10 22.52
CA ILE A 134 5.81 15.25 21.49
C ILE A 134 4.84 16.37 21.88
N ASN A 135 4.36 16.39 23.13
CA ASN A 135 3.43 17.40 23.61
C ASN A 135 4.05 18.81 23.65
N ALA A 136 5.33 18.92 23.99
CA ALA A 136 6.06 20.19 23.96
C ALA A 136 6.26 20.70 22.52
N ALA A 137 6.57 19.81 21.60
CA ALA A 137 6.64 20.10 20.17
C ALA A 137 5.28 20.60 19.65
N ALA A 138 4.19 19.91 19.97
CA ALA A 138 2.84 20.28 19.59
C ALA A 138 2.42 21.66 20.13
N ALA A 139 2.80 21.98 21.37
CA ALA A 139 2.50 23.27 21.99
C ALA A 139 3.20 24.46 21.33
N SER A 140 4.23 24.24 20.54
CA SER A 140 4.93 25.30 19.81
C SER A 140 4.12 25.85 18.62
N HIS A 141 3.16 25.08 18.11
CA HIS A 141 2.37 25.37 16.89
C HIS A 141 3.23 25.69 15.64
N ALA A 142 4.49 25.28 15.63
CA ALA A 142 5.43 25.47 14.57
C ALA A 142 6.04 24.13 14.14
N SER A 143 6.80 24.10 13.06
CA SER A 143 7.54 22.91 12.65
C SER A 143 8.50 22.47 13.76
N ALA A 144 8.48 21.20 14.10
CA ALA A 144 9.23 20.62 15.20
C ALA A 144 9.76 19.23 14.87
N ILE A 145 10.92 18.92 15.40
CA ILE A 145 11.57 17.62 15.29
C ILE A 145 11.65 17.02 16.70
N VAL A 146 10.98 15.89 16.92
CA VAL A 146 11.19 15.06 18.10
C VAL A 146 12.33 14.11 17.76
N ASP A 147 13.48 14.33 18.36
CA ASP A 147 14.74 13.73 17.98
C ASP A 147 15.13 12.59 18.93
N PHE A 148 15.42 11.44 18.36
CA PHE A 148 15.90 10.24 19.05
C PHE A 148 17.39 10.06 18.75
N PRO A 149 18.30 10.52 19.62
CA PRO A 149 19.72 10.16 19.52
C PRO A 149 19.94 8.66 19.39
N ALA A 150 21.14 8.25 18.96
CA ALA A 150 21.48 6.83 18.86
C ALA A 150 21.26 6.11 20.19
N GLY A 151 20.55 4.98 20.15
CA GLY A 151 20.18 4.20 21.33
C GLY A 151 18.99 3.31 21.11
N THR A 152 18.61 2.54 22.13
CA THR A 152 17.40 1.73 22.17
C THR A 152 16.44 2.34 23.17
N TYR A 153 15.23 2.66 22.74
CA TYR A 153 14.17 3.24 23.56
C TYR A 153 13.03 2.23 23.73
N ARG A 154 12.75 1.84 24.98
CA ARG A 154 11.66 0.92 25.30
C ARG A 154 10.39 1.70 25.63
N PHE A 155 9.27 1.24 25.08
CA PHE A 155 7.94 1.81 25.30
C PHE A 155 6.98 0.75 25.83
N ASP A 156 6.52 0.92 27.08
CA ASP A 156 5.59 0.00 27.71
C ASP A 156 4.13 0.43 27.48
N GLU A 157 3.90 1.60 26.84
CA GLU A 157 2.61 2.14 26.43
C GLU A 157 2.66 2.73 25.01
N LEU A 158 1.52 3.22 24.53
CA LEU A 158 1.38 3.77 23.18
C LEU A 158 1.90 5.21 23.09
N LEU A 159 2.37 5.58 21.91
CA LEU A 159 2.72 6.96 21.56
C LEU A 159 1.70 7.54 20.58
N THR A 160 1.31 8.79 20.79
CA THR A 160 0.36 9.47 19.90
C THR A 160 0.81 10.89 19.57
N VAL A 161 0.79 11.22 18.26
CA VAL A 161 0.96 12.57 17.72
C VAL A 161 -0.41 13.06 17.24
N ARG A 162 -0.88 14.22 17.75
CA ARG A 162 -2.17 14.83 17.39
C ARG A 162 -2.04 16.27 16.90
N ALA A 163 -0.86 16.66 16.44
CA ALA A 163 -0.61 17.98 15.89
C ALA A 163 0.17 17.88 14.58
N SER A 164 -0.13 18.80 13.68
CA SER A 164 0.59 18.97 12.41
C SER A 164 2.00 19.52 12.63
N ASN A 165 2.83 19.44 11.59
CA ASN A 165 4.21 19.96 11.56
C ASN A 165 5.17 19.29 12.56
N ILE A 166 4.96 18.03 12.89
CA ILE A 166 5.81 17.26 13.80
C ILE A 166 6.43 16.08 13.06
N VAL A 167 7.75 15.98 13.13
CA VAL A 167 8.50 14.85 12.60
C VAL A 167 9.23 14.14 13.76
N LEU A 168 9.06 12.83 13.84
CA LEU A 168 9.85 11.96 14.69
C LEU A 168 11.07 11.51 13.88
N ARG A 169 12.27 11.81 14.37
CA ARG A 169 13.51 11.52 13.65
C ARG A 169 14.50 10.78 14.54
N GLY A 170 15.08 9.71 14.02
CA GLY A 170 16.22 9.04 14.62
C GLY A 170 17.56 9.53 14.08
N ALA A 171 18.63 8.98 14.61
CA ALA A 171 20.00 9.17 14.13
C ALA A 171 20.35 8.26 12.93
N GLY A 172 19.44 7.43 12.49
CA GLY A 172 19.55 6.47 11.41
C GLY A 172 18.83 5.15 11.73
N SER A 173 18.37 4.42 10.71
CA SER A 173 17.69 3.13 10.88
C SER A 173 18.58 2.00 11.46
N ALA A 174 19.89 2.24 11.55
CA ALA A 174 20.83 1.35 12.24
C ALA A 174 21.42 1.97 13.54
N ALA A 175 20.78 3.03 14.05
CA ALA A 175 21.31 3.76 15.20
C ALA A 175 20.27 4.06 16.28
N SER A 176 19.02 4.39 15.92
CA SER A 176 17.95 4.69 16.87
C SER A 176 16.86 3.63 16.76
N TYR A 177 16.64 2.89 17.83
CA TYR A 177 15.77 1.73 17.88
C TYR A 177 14.60 1.98 18.82
N LEU A 178 13.38 1.87 18.32
CA LEU A 178 12.14 1.96 19.09
C LEU A 178 11.60 0.55 19.34
N TYR A 179 11.48 0.16 20.61
CA TYR A 179 11.00 -1.16 21.00
C TYR A 179 9.72 -1.04 21.83
N PHE A 180 8.61 -1.49 21.29
CA PHE A 180 7.30 -1.45 21.93
C PHE A 180 6.95 -2.80 22.55
N THR A 181 6.52 -2.78 23.81
CA THR A 181 6.19 -3.97 24.60
C THR A 181 4.70 -4.08 24.94
N HIS A 182 3.91 -3.03 24.66
CA HIS A 182 2.47 -3.03 24.99
C HIS A 182 1.69 -4.04 24.14
N THR A 183 0.80 -4.81 24.80
CA THR A 183 -0.03 -5.84 24.13
C THR A 183 -1.52 -5.73 24.44
N ASP A 184 -1.88 -5.17 25.59
CA ASP A 184 -3.28 -5.12 26.04
C ASP A 184 -4.10 -4.17 25.15
N GLY A 185 -5.21 -4.67 24.59
CA GLY A 185 -6.11 -3.85 23.77
C GLY A 185 -5.53 -3.41 22.43
N MET A 186 -4.51 -4.09 21.92
CA MET A 186 -3.81 -3.71 20.69
C MET A 186 -4.55 -4.10 19.41
N SER A 187 -5.62 -4.89 19.47
CA SER A 187 -6.38 -5.24 18.26
C SER A 187 -6.84 -3.97 17.53
N ASP A 188 -6.58 -3.90 16.22
CA ASP A 188 -6.85 -2.76 15.35
C ASP A 188 -6.15 -1.44 15.79
N THR A 189 -5.02 -1.53 16.49
CA THR A 189 -4.31 -0.37 17.05
C THR A 189 -2.84 -0.37 16.61
N SER A 190 -2.24 0.82 16.51
CA SER A 190 -0.81 0.99 16.25
C SER A 190 -0.07 1.48 17.50
N HIS A 191 1.17 1.00 17.69
CA HIS A 191 1.99 1.41 18.84
C HIS A 191 2.37 2.90 18.82
N LEU A 192 2.73 3.41 17.66
CA LEU A 192 2.91 4.84 17.38
C LEU A 192 1.85 5.28 16.40
N THR A 193 0.99 6.23 16.76
CA THR A 193 -0.06 6.73 15.88
C THR A 193 0.03 8.24 15.66
N PHE A 194 0.07 8.67 14.41
CA PHE A 194 -0.27 10.02 14.00
C PHE A 194 -1.79 10.04 13.76
N SER A 195 -2.54 10.72 14.62
CA SER A 195 -3.99 10.62 14.70
C SER A 195 -4.66 11.95 14.37
N GLY A 196 -5.04 12.12 13.10
CA GLY A 196 -5.99 13.13 12.68
C GLY A 196 -7.43 12.74 13.08
N THR A 197 -8.29 13.73 13.21
CA THR A 197 -9.71 13.51 13.48
C THR A 197 -10.53 14.11 12.35
N ILE A 198 -10.73 13.32 11.28
CA ILE A 198 -11.47 13.79 10.10
C ILE A 198 -12.94 13.96 10.47
N THR A 199 -13.46 15.12 10.14
CA THR A 199 -14.89 15.43 10.20
C THR A 199 -15.37 15.83 8.82
N GLN A 200 -16.59 15.43 8.48
CA GLN A 200 -17.23 15.73 7.20
C GLN A 200 -18.40 16.70 7.40
N GLY A 201 -18.51 17.66 6.49
CA GLY A 201 -19.62 18.61 6.40
C GLY A 201 -20.89 17.99 5.80
N ALA A 202 -21.82 18.84 5.42
CA ALA A 202 -23.07 18.44 4.76
C ALA A 202 -22.81 17.89 3.34
N ASP A 203 -23.81 17.17 2.81
CA ASP A 203 -23.81 16.70 1.44
C ASP A 203 -24.11 17.82 0.45
N HIS A 204 -23.21 18.01 -0.50
CA HIS A 204 -23.46 18.74 -1.74
C HIS A 204 -23.71 17.73 -2.85
N LEU A 205 -24.96 17.41 -3.13
CA LEU A 205 -25.34 16.40 -4.11
C LEU A 205 -24.90 16.80 -5.53
N LEU A 206 -24.39 15.83 -6.29
CA LEU A 206 -24.12 16.01 -7.71
C LEU A 206 -25.43 16.20 -8.47
N THR A 207 -25.43 17.07 -9.47
CA THR A 207 -26.57 17.35 -10.36
C THR A 207 -26.46 16.66 -11.71
N VAL A 208 -25.29 16.13 -12.03
CA VAL A 208 -24.99 15.21 -13.13
C VAL A 208 -24.02 14.15 -12.66
N ASP A 209 -24.00 13.00 -13.30
CA ASP A 209 -23.02 11.96 -12.97
C ASP A 209 -21.60 12.46 -13.16
N GLY A 210 -20.74 12.24 -12.16
CA GLY A 210 -19.31 12.50 -12.26
C GLY A 210 -18.65 11.47 -13.18
N ALA A 211 -18.12 11.92 -14.30
CA ALA A 211 -17.47 11.02 -15.24
C ALA A 211 -16.10 10.54 -14.74
N ASN A 212 -15.75 9.29 -15.04
CA ASN A 212 -14.41 8.77 -14.81
C ASN A 212 -13.37 9.67 -15.51
N ARG A 213 -12.24 9.91 -14.88
CA ARG A 213 -11.15 10.81 -15.31
C ARG A 213 -11.51 12.30 -15.36
N SER A 214 -12.75 12.71 -14.99
CA SER A 214 -13.11 14.12 -14.91
C SER A 214 -12.46 14.81 -13.71
N ARG A 215 -11.98 16.04 -13.94
CA ARG A 215 -11.53 16.94 -12.85
C ARG A 215 -12.64 17.86 -12.36
N THR A 216 -13.84 17.73 -12.88
CA THR A 216 -14.97 18.58 -12.48
C THR A 216 -16.16 17.77 -12.03
N VAL A 217 -16.90 18.31 -11.06
CA VAL A 217 -18.21 17.84 -10.65
C VAL A 217 -19.18 19.02 -10.63
N GLN A 218 -20.46 18.78 -10.90
CA GLN A 218 -21.51 19.80 -10.84
C GLN A 218 -22.38 19.60 -9.60
N LEU A 219 -22.60 20.70 -8.87
CA LEU A 219 -23.37 20.75 -7.63
C LEU A 219 -24.52 21.74 -7.75
N ALA A 220 -25.60 21.52 -6.98
CA ALA A 220 -26.74 22.43 -6.98
C ALA A 220 -26.43 23.74 -6.27
N ASP A 221 -25.59 23.73 -5.24
CA ASP A 221 -25.15 24.87 -4.46
C ASP A 221 -23.66 24.74 -4.13
N VAL A 222 -22.93 25.81 -4.33
CA VAL A 222 -21.49 25.94 -4.07
C VAL A 222 -21.18 27.16 -3.20
N SER A 223 -22.20 27.78 -2.60
CA SER A 223 -22.09 29.09 -1.94
C SER A 223 -21.25 29.09 -0.66
N ASP A 224 -21.11 27.95 -0.01
CA ASP A 224 -20.34 27.72 1.20
C ASP A 224 -19.01 26.97 0.95
N LEU A 225 -18.67 26.71 -0.32
CA LEU A 225 -17.41 26.10 -0.74
C LEU A 225 -16.37 27.13 -1.11
N ALA A 226 -15.11 26.85 -0.82
CA ALA A 226 -13.98 27.70 -1.16
C ALA A 226 -12.87 26.93 -1.90
N VAL A 227 -12.14 27.65 -2.77
CA VAL A 227 -10.88 27.14 -3.33
C VAL A 227 -9.89 26.88 -2.19
N GLY A 228 -9.30 25.70 -2.15
CA GLY A 228 -8.41 25.23 -1.10
C GLY A 228 -9.09 24.28 -0.09
N ASP A 229 -10.42 24.18 -0.10
CA ASP A 229 -11.11 23.22 0.76
C ASP A 229 -10.69 21.78 0.43
N ALA A 230 -10.38 21.03 1.49
CA ALA A 230 -10.27 19.59 1.39
C ALA A 230 -11.69 18.99 1.34
N VAL A 231 -11.92 18.09 0.41
CA VAL A 231 -13.23 17.50 0.17
C VAL A 231 -13.16 16.00 -0.05
N ALA A 232 -14.21 15.31 0.34
CA ALA A 232 -14.48 13.93 -0.03
C ALA A 232 -15.57 13.89 -1.10
N ILE A 233 -15.35 13.13 -2.18
CA ILE A 233 -16.38 12.74 -3.11
C ILE A 233 -16.69 11.28 -2.84
N GLY A 234 -17.95 10.97 -2.70
CA GLY A 234 -18.39 9.63 -2.39
C GLY A 234 -19.85 9.40 -2.73
N TRP A 235 -20.30 8.20 -2.48
CA TRP A 235 -21.68 7.76 -2.69
C TRP A 235 -22.08 6.65 -1.74
N THR A 236 -23.37 6.40 -1.69
CA THR A 236 -23.92 5.29 -0.92
C THR A 236 -23.75 3.97 -1.69
N VAL A 237 -23.31 2.93 -1.01
CA VAL A 237 -23.30 1.57 -1.54
C VAL A 237 -24.77 1.07 -1.55
N THR A 238 -25.51 1.45 -2.60
CA THR A 238 -26.92 1.11 -2.77
C THR A 238 -27.11 -0.31 -3.28
N ASP A 239 -28.35 -0.83 -3.22
CA ASP A 239 -28.69 -2.10 -3.85
C ASP A 239 -28.41 -2.05 -5.36
N ALA A 240 -28.66 -0.90 -6.02
CA ALA A 240 -28.39 -0.73 -7.44
C ALA A 240 -26.87 -0.73 -7.75
N PHE A 241 -26.04 -0.19 -6.84
CA PHE A 241 -24.58 -0.28 -6.94
C PHE A 241 -24.09 -1.71 -6.79
N THR A 242 -24.60 -2.45 -5.79
CA THR A 242 -24.17 -3.85 -5.58
C THR A 242 -24.67 -4.77 -6.71
N GLU A 243 -25.88 -4.52 -7.26
CA GLU A 243 -26.42 -5.27 -8.39
C GLU A 243 -25.59 -5.04 -9.67
N GLU A 244 -25.22 -3.80 -9.96
CA GLU A 244 -24.37 -3.44 -11.11
C GLU A 244 -23.03 -4.18 -11.10
N HIS A 245 -22.48 -4.40 -9.91
CA HIS A 245 -21.18 -5.07 -9.74
C HIS A 245 -21.30 -6.58 -9.53
N GLY A 246 -22.50 -7.16 -9.59
CA GLY A 246 -22.71 -8.57 -9.29
C GLY A 246 -22.47 -8.94 -7.81
N MET A 247 -22.45 -7.95 -6.91
CA MET A 247 -22.08 -8.11 -5.50
C MET A 247 -23.27 -8.10 -4.54
N THR A 248 -24.49 -8.28 -5.05
CA THR A 248 -25.71 -8.44 -4.23
C THR A 248 -25.56 -9.62 -3.28
N GLY A 249 -25.72 -9.37 -1.98
CA GLY A 249 -25.51 -10.39 -0.94
C GLY A 249 -24.05 -10.64 -0.56
N VAL A 250 -23.09 -10.04 -1.27
CA VAL A 250 -21.65 -10.09 -0.95
C VAL A 250 -21.25 -8.86 -0.13
N TRP A 251 -21.47 -7.65 -0.64
CA TRP A 251 -21.09 -6.41 0.04
C TRP A 251 -22.07 -5.96 1.13
N VAL A 252 -22.70 -6.91 1.83
CA VAL A 252 -23.72 -6.62 2.86
C VAL A 252 -23.19 -5.77 4.01
N SER A 253 -21.92 -5.90 4.37
CA SER A 253 -21.28 -5.11 5.44
C SER A 253 -21.21 -3.61 5.13
N PHE A 254 -21.37 -3.22 3.86
CA PHE A 254 -21.22 -1.85 3.38
C PHE A 254 -22.53 -1.25 2.86
N THR A 255 -23.59 -2.07 2.66
CA THR A 255 -24.86 -1.66 2.07
C THR A 255 -25.50 -0.49 2.85
N ASN A 256 -26.03 0.47 2.10
CA ASN A 256 -26.67 1.70 2.61
C ASN A 256 -25.75 2.62 3.41
N GLN A 257 -24.42 2.46 3.29
CA GLN A 257 -23.45 3.36 3.89
C GLN A 257 -22.87 4.26 2.79
N TRP A 258 -22.85 5.57 3.05
CA TRP A 258 -22.10 6.50 2.24
C TRP A 258 -20.60 6.28 2.49
N LYS A 259 -19.82 6.16 1.43
CA LYS A 259 -18.37 5.90 1.49
C LYS A 259 -17.61 7.02 0.82
N THR A 260 -16.53 7.48 1.46
CA THR A 260 -15.53 8.34 0.82
C THR A 260 -14.78 7.52 -0.23
N MET A 261 -14.93 7.88 -1.50
CA MET A 261 -14.19 7.23 -2.58
C MET A 261 -12.94 8.01 -2.95
N PHE A 262 -13.06 9.33 -3.00
CA PHE A 262 -11.95 10.20 -3.43
C PHE A 262 -11.81 11.39 -2.50
N ARG A 263 -10.63 11.56 -1.92
CA ARG A 263 -10.23 12.77 -1.20
C ARG A 263 -9.55 13.72 -2.16
N ARG A 264 -10.01 14.96 -2.22
CA ARG A 264 -9.59 15.97 -3.19
C ARG A 264 -9.38 17.32 -2.53
N THR A 265 -8.88 18.28 -3.31
CA THR A 265 -8.85 19.70 -2.95
C THR A 265 -9.54 20.49 -4.06
N ILE A 266 -10.38 21.43 -3.69
CA ILE A 266 -11.03 22.32 -4.64
C ILE A 266 -9.98 23.29 -5.20
N THR A 267 -9.84 23.35 -6.52
CA THR A 267 -8.91 24.25 -7.23
C THR A 267 -9.63 25.35 -8.00
N GLY A 268 -10.93 25.23 -8.21
CA GLY A 268 -11.74 26.22 -8.89
C GLY A 268 -13.23 26.03 -8.63
N ILE A 269 -13.99 27.13 -8.64
CA ILE A 269 -15.45 27.13 -8.49
C ILE A 269 -16.03 28.11 -9.52
N ASP A 270 -16.94 27.61 -10.36
CA ASP A 270 -17.83 28.45 -11.17
C ASP A 270 -19.23 28.47 -10.54
N ALA A 271 -19.52 29.51 -9.81
CA ALA A 271 -20.81 29.66 -9.12
C ALA A 271 -22.00 29.84 -10.09
N THR A 272 -21.75 30.18 -11.36
CA THR A 272 -22.80 30.36 -12.35
C THR A 272 -23.36 29.02 -12.82
N THR A 273 -22.48 28.02 -12.96
CA THR A 273 -22.83 26.68 -13.42
C THR A 273 -22.90 25.64 -12.28
N GLY A 274 -22.46 26.00 -11.08
CA GLY A 274 -22.28 25.06 -9.96
C GLY A 274 -21.13 24.08 -10.17
N THR A 275 -20.17 24.43 -11.04
CA THR A 275 -19.03 23.55 -11.36
C THR A 275 -17.90 23.73 -10.37
N VAL A 276 -17.47 22.64 -9.74
CA VAL A 276 -16.29 22.57 -8.88
C VAL A 276 -15.17 21.83 -9.61
N THR A 277 -13.99 22.43 -9.65
CA THR A 277 -12.78 21.84 -10.23
C THR A 277 -11.92 21.26 -9.10
N LEU A 278 -11.43 20.04 -9.31
CA LEU A 278 -10.65 19.25 -8.36
C LEU A 278 -9.18 19.24 -8.75
N ASP A 279 -8.30 19.06 -7.78
CA ASP A 279 -6.85 18.94 -8.00
C ASP A 279 -6.46 17.62 -8.67
N VAL A 280 -7.17 16.52 -8.42
CA VAL A 280 -6.96 15.20 -9.03
C VAL A 280 -8.26 14.72 -9.65
N PRO A 281 -8.23 14.07 -10.83
CA PRO A 281 -9.42 13.52 -11.47
C PRO A 281 -10.15 12.46 -10.60
N LEU A 282 -11.44 12.25 -10.88
CA LEU A 282 -12.16 11.07 -10.43
C LEU A 282 -11.54 9.82 -11.06
N ARG A 283 -11.52 8.73 -10.32
CA ARG A 283 -10.95 7.46 -10.78
C ARG A 283 -11.99 6.36 -10.98
N TYR A 284 -13.26 6.75 -10.89
CA TYR A 284 -14.43 5.91 -11.14
C TYR A 284 -15.65 6.81 -11.32
N PRO A 285 -16.72 6.37 -12.04
CA PRO A 285 -17.93 7.16 -12.18
C PRO A 285 -18.65 7.38 -10.85
N ALA A 286 -18.96 8.63 -10.52
CA ALA A 286 -19.75 8.99 -9.35
C ALA A 286 -21.21 9.21 -9.77
N LYS A 287 -22.09 8.24 -9.55
CA LYS A 287 -23.45 8.23 -10.11
C LYS A 287 -24.45 8.90 -9.17
N MET A 288 -25.29 9.80 -9.70
CA MET A 288 -26.40 10.42 -8.98
C MET A 288 -27.37 9.37 -8.43
N ARG A 289 -27.56 8.26 -9.15
CA ARG A 289 -28.39 7.13 -8.72
C ARG A 289 -28.03 6.67 -7.30
N ASP A 290 -26.75 6.69 -6.96
CA ASP A 290 -26.21 6.20 -5.69
C ASP A 290 -26.05 7.33 -4.66
N GLY A 291 -26.63 8.51 -4.91
CA GLY A 291 -26.54 9.67 -4.02
C GLY A 291 -25.12 10.25 -3.97
N ALA A 292 -24.42 10.29 -5.11
CA ALA A 292 -23.10 10.87 -5.19
C ALA A 292 -23.09 12.31 -4.73
N SER A 293 -22.15 12.64 -3.82
CA SER A 293 -22.04 13.96 -3.19
C SER A 293 -20.59 14.34 -2.93
N LEU A 294 -20.38 15.64 -2.74
CA LEU A 294 -19.15 16.24 -2.22
C LEU A 294 -19.40 16.66 -0.77
N ARG A 295 -18.47 16.36 0.14
CA ARG A 295 -18.46 16.81 1.53
C ARG A 295 -17.14 17.51 1.85
N VAL A 296 -17.19 18.66 2.49
CA VAL A 296 -15.97 19.30 3.00
C VAL A 296 -15.40 18.45 4.14
N GLU A 297 -14.08 18.19 4.11
CA GLU A 297 -13.36 17.48 5.16
C GLU A 297 -12.42 18.42 5.92
N SER A 298 -12.30 18.19 7.23
CA SER A 298 -11.35 18.91 8.09
C SER A 298 -10.75 17.96 9.13
N GLY A 299 -9.71 18.42 9.85
CA GLY A 299 -9.10 17.66 10.94
C GLY A 299 -7.96 16.74 10.54
N TYR A 300 -7.44 16.88 9.32
CA TYR A 300 -6.19 16.22 8.92
C TYR A 300 -5.00 16.73 9.71
N LEU A 301 -4.06 15.82 10.00
CA LEU A 301 -2.68 16.21 10.28
C LEU A 301 -1.95 16.44 8.96
N THR A 302 -1.14 17.49 8.92
CA THR A 302 -0.33 17.82 7.74
C THR A 302 1.13 18.03 8.13
N GLU A 303 2.04 17.81 7.20
CA GLU A 303 3.48 18.00 7.41
C GLU A 303 3.99 17.19 8.62
N VAL A 304 3.61 15.91 8.66
CA VAL A 304 4.01 14.99 9.72
C VAL A 304 4.79 13.83 9.14
N GLY A 305 5.76 13.31 9.89
CA GLY A 305 6.54 12.18 9.41
C GLY A 305 7.29 11.42 10.49
N VAL A 306 7.78 10.25 10.09
CA VAL A 306 8.72 9.41 10.84
C VAL A 306 9.87 9.08 9.93
N GLN A 307 11.12 9.27 10.40
CA GLN A 307 12.28 8.93 9.58
C GLN A 307 13.53 8.56 10.38
N ASP A 308 14.42 7.84 9.67
CA ASP A 308 15.79 7.57 10.13
C ASP A 308 15.85 6.79 11.46
N LEU A 309 14.99 5.77 11.63
CA LEU A 309 14.97 4.95 12.83
C LEU A 309 14.55 3.49 12.53
N ALA A 310 14.66 2.63 13.52
CA ALA A 310 14.16 1.27 13.43
C ALA A 310 13.06 1.01 14.47
N VAL A 311 12.14 0.10 14.16
CA VAL A 311 11.04 -0.28 15.03
C VAL A 311 11.03 -1.79 15.28
N SER A 312 10.68 -2.18 16.49
CA SER A 312 10.32 -3.55 16.85
C SER A 312 9.12 -3.52 17.78
N THR A 313 8.26 -4.50 17.66
CA THR A 313 7.16 -4.67 18.59
C THR A 313 7.39 -5.91 19.44
N VAL A 314 6.64 -6.06 20.54
CA VAL A 314 6.78 -7.23 21.38
C VAL A 314 6.57 -8.49 20.54
N ASN A 315 7.48 -9.41 20.64
CA ASN A 315 7.48 -10.68 19.94
C ASN A 315 7.48 -11.86 20.93
N ASP A 316 6.76 -11.71 22.04
CA ASP A 316 6.40 -12.85 22.88
C ASP A 316 5.55 -13.81 22.05
N TRP A 317 6.09 -15.02 21.85
CA TRP A 317 5.50 -15.99 20.93
C TRP A 317 4.07 -16.37 21.29
N THR A 318 3.75 -16.41 22.57
CA THR A 318 2.42 -16.77 23.04
C THR A 318 1.44 -15.62 22.87
N THR A 319 1.83 -14.43 23.27
CA THR A 319 0.97 -13.24 23.28
C THR A 319 0.65 -12.77 21.88
N ALA A 320 1.60 -12.83 20.95
CA ALA A 320 1.38 -12.39 19.56
C ALA A 320 0.17 -13.04 18.86
N TRP A 321 -0.17 -14.27 19.25
CA TRP A 321 -1.32 -15.00 18.69
C TRP A 321 -2.68 -14.62 19.29
N THR A 322 -2.70 -13.76 20.27
CA THR A 322 -3.92 -13.31 20.96
C THR A 322 -4.40 -11.93 20.54
N VAL A 323 -3.64 -11.23 19.70
CA VAL A 323 -3.91 -9.85 19.27
C VAL A 323 -4.06 -9.82 17.76
N ASP A 324 -5.10 -9.15 17.31
CA ASP A 324 -5.42 -9.06 15.89
C ASP A 324 -4.98 -7.72 15.31
N ARG A 325 -4.44 -7.71 14.10
CA ARG A 325 -4.19 -6.54 13.26
C ARG A 325 -3.54 -5.36 13.99
N THR A 326 -2.42 -5.62 14.65
CA THR A 326 -1.61 -4.61 15.35
C THR A 326 -0.50 -4.10 14.44
N HIS A 327 -0.29 -2.77 14.39
CA HIS A 327 0.78 -2.17 13.60
C HIS A 327 1.85 -1.50 14.47
N ALA A 328 3.07 -1.41 13.96
CA ALA A 328 4.12 -0.65 14.62
C ALA A 328 3.85 0.86 14.53
N ILE A 329 3.54 1.35 13.32
CA ILE A 329 3.30 2.79 13.06
C ILE A 329 2.02 2.95 12.24
N GLY A 330 1.13 3.87 12.66
CA GLY A 330 -0.07 4.25 11.95
C GLY A 330 -0.09 5.75 11.59
N LEU A 331 -0.35 6.04 10.32
CA LEU A 331 -0.71 7.37 9.84
C LEU A 331 -2.22 7.37 9.55
N VAL A 332 -3.00 7.96 10.44
CA VAL A 332 -4.47 7.99 10.35
C VAL A 332 -4.96 9.43 10.19
N GLY A 333 -5.68 9.71 9.12
CA GLY A 333 -6.15 11.06 8.83
C GLY A 333 -5.01 12.04 8.56
N VAL A 334 -4.04 11.62 7.77
CA VAL A 334 -2.85 12.41 7.41
C VAL A 334 -2.96 12.88 5.96
N ARG A 335 -2.59 14.13 5.72
CA ARG A 335 -2.40 14.69 4.39
C ARG A 335 -1.00 15.31 4.29
N ASP A 336 -0.27 14.99 3.24
CA ASP A 336 1.10 15.45 3.05
C ASP A 336 2.00 15.00 4.22
N GLY A 337 2.16 13.69 4.37
CA GLY A 337 3.00 13.08 5.41
C GLY A 337 3.92 12.01 4.85
N TRP A 338 4.81 11.46 5.70
CA TRP A 338 5.76 10.45 5.25
C TRP A 338 6.23 9.47 6.33
N ILE A 339 6.69 8.30 5.87
CA ILE A 339 7.56 7.37 6.60
C ILE A 339 8.75 7.12 5.68
N SER A 340 9.99 7.41 6.13
CA SER A 340 11.16 7.28 5.29
C SER A 340 12.37 6.74 6.04
N ASN A 341 13.09 5.79 5.44
CA ASN A 341 14.25 5.14 6.05
C ASN A 341 13.94 4.58 7.46
N VAL A 342 12.81 3.83 7.54
CA VAL A 342 12.37 3.17 8.77
C VAL A 342 12.37 1.66 8.55
N ASN A 343 13.16 0.93 9.35
CA ASN A 343 13.34 -0.50 9.21
C ASN A 343 12.77 -1.24 10.42
N SER A 344 12.38 -2.50 10.23
CA SER A 344 12.12 -3.40 11.35
C SER A 344 13.41 -4.11 11.79
N TRP A 345 13.46 -4.55 13.04
CA TRP A 345 14.63 -5.22 13.61
C TRP A 345 14.26 -6.18 14.72
N GLU A 346 15.11 -7.17 15.01
CA GLU A 346 14.96 -8.02 16.18
C GLU A 346 15.53 -7.31 17.40
N SER A 347 14.68 -6.98 18.39
CA SER A 347 15.15 -6.31 19.58
C SER A 347 15.96 -7.24 20.48
N PRO A 348 17.18 -6.86 20.93
CA PRO A 348 17.95 -7.62 21.89
C PRO A 348 17.30 -7.62 23.30
N LEU A 349 16.31 -6.77 23.53
CA LEU A 349 15.51 -6.72 24.75
C LEU A 349 14.36 -7.73 24.74
N SER A 350 14.07 -8.34 23.59
CA SER A 350 13.08 -9.40 23.49
C SER A 350 13.59 -10.69 24.12
N THR A 351 12.76 -11.34 24.92
CA THR A 351 13.11 -12.59 25.61
C THR A 351 12.72 -13.85 24.85
N ASP A 352 11.85 -13.74 23.85
CA ASP A 352 11.37 -14.86 23.03
C ASP A 352 11.10 -14.43 21.58
N GLY A 353 12.08 -13.77 20.99
CA GLY A 353 11.95 -13.19 19.66
C GLY A 353 11.94 -14.18 18.51
N ARG A 354 12.64 -15.29 18.65
CA ARG A 354 12.79 -16.30 17.58
C ARG A 354 13.11 -15.70 16.20
N GLY A 355 13.90 -14.62 16.16
CA GLY A 355 14.22 -13.90 14.92
C GLY A 355 13.07 -13.07 14.37
N LYS A 356 12.06 -12.73 15.20
CA LYS A 356 10.94 -11.90 14.78
C LYS A 356 11.19 -10.43 15.08
N HIS A 357 10.69 -9.56 14.19
CA HIS A 357 10.83 -8.12 14.32
C HIS A 357 9.54 -7.46 14.80
N LEU A 358 8.41 -7.96 14.33
CA LEU A 358 7.09 -7.36 14.52
C LEU A 358 6.16 -8.41 15.12
N MET A 359 5.32 -8.02 16.06
CA MET A 359 4.30 -8.87 16.62
C MET A 359 3.26 -9.29 15.56
N SER A 360 2.87 -8.34 14.69
CA SER A 360 1.93 -8.57 13.59
C SER A 360 2.25 -7.63 12.41
N GLY A 361 1.52 -6.51 12.27
CA GLY A 361 1.66 -5.57 11.16
C GLY A 361 2.80 -4.55 11.35
N GLY A 362 3.21 -3.96 10.24
CA GLY A 362 4.22 -2.92 10.18
C GLY A 362 3.63 -1.51 10.13
N PHE A 363 3.38 -0.98 8.94
CA PHE A 363 2.85 0.36 8.74
C PHE A 363 1.39 0.33 8.28
N LEU A 364 0.58 1.24 8.83
CA LEU A 364 -0.78 1.50 8.41
C LEU A 364 -0.91 2.94 7.90
N VAL A 365 -1.40 3.12 6.67
CA VAL A 365 -1.83 4.41 6.14
C VAL A 365 -3.33 4.36 5.93
N GLN A 366 -4.09 5.07 6.77
CA GLN A 366 -5.54 4.98 6.81
C GLN A 366 -6.21 6.35 6.74
N ASP A 367 -7.32 6.44 5.98
CA ASP A 367 -8.11 7.66 5.83
C ASP A 367 -7.25 8.89 5.47
N SER A 368 -6.21 8.66 4.68
CA SER A 368 -5.13 9.60 4.44
C SER A 368 -5.00 9.93 2.95
N ARG A 369 -4.17 10.93 2.64
CA ARG A 369 -3.95 11.35 1.28
C ARG A 369 -2.54 11.92 1.08
N ARG A 370 -1.92 11.63 -0.07
CA ARG A 370 -0.59 12.15 -0.44
C ARG A 370 0.47 11.85 0.62
N VAL A 371 0.54 10.58 0.99
CA VAL A 371 1.55 10.07 1.91
C VAL A 371 2.64 9.37 1.10
N THR A 372 3.91 9.59 1.46
CA THR A 372 5.04 8.84 0.92
C THR A 372 5.58 7.88 1.97
N VAL A 373 5.71 6.59 1.61
CA VAL A 373 6.48 5.59 2.35
C VAL A 373 7.67 5.22 1.48
N SER A 374 8.90 5.47 1.94
CA SER A 374 10.10 5.26 1.11
C SER A 374 11.28 4.72 1.88
N ASP A 375 12.12 3.96 1.17
CA ASP A 375 13.40 3.48 1.67
C ASP A 375 13.27 2.67 2.98
N CYS A 376 12.20 1.87 3.09
CA CYS A 376 11.87 1.12 4.29
C CYS A 376 12.07 -0.38 4.07
N ASP A 377 12.49 -1.10 5.14
CA ASP A 377 12.62 -2.55 5.14
C ASP A 377 11.89 -3.16 6.34
N LEU A 378 10.76 -3.83 6.07
CA LEU A 378 9.94 -4.51 7.07
C LEU A 378 9.96 -6.01 6.87
N GLU A 379 10.33 -6.72 7.93
CA GLU A 379 10.51 -8.16 7.86
C GLU A 379 9.96 -8.89 9.09
N ASN A 380 9.74 -10.19 8.91
CA ASN A 380 9.64 -11.16 9.99
C ASN A 380 8.51 -10.90 10.99
N ALA A 381 7.27 -10.73 10.48
CA ALA A 381 6.09 -10.72 11.33
C ALA A 381 5.91 -12.06 12.04
N GLN A 382 5.57 -12.01 13.33
CA GLN A 382 5.34 -13.20 14.15
C GLN A 382 3.95 -13.77 13.89
N ASN A 383 2.89 -13.02 14.21
CA ASN A 383 1.52 -13.42 13.91
C ASN A 383 1.20 -13.14 12.45
N ARG A 384 0.88 -14.18 11.70
CA ARG A 384 0.50 -14.16 10.29
C ARG A 384 -0.80 -14.94 10.05
N GLY A 385 -1.60 -15.06 11.11
CA GLY A 385 -2.89 -15.74 11.08
C GLY A 385 -4.02 -14.87 10.52
N ASP A 386 -5.25 -15.30 10.76
CA ASP A 386 -6.47 -14.59 10.38
C ASP A 386 -6.60 -13.19 11.01
N ASN A 387 -7.67 -12.48 10.71
CA ASN A 387 -8.04 -11.19 11.29
C ASN A 387 -7.03 -10.06 11.02
N GLY A 388 -6.41 -10.06 9.83
CA GLY A 388 -5.54 -8.95 9.41
C GLY A 388 -4.12 -8.98 9.99
N ASN A 389 -3.66 -10.14 10.42
CA ASN A 389 -2.33 -10.28 10.98
C ASN A 389 -1.24 -10.41 9.92
N GLY A 390 -0.04 -9.88 10.22
CA GLY A 390 1.14 -10.00 9.38
C GLY A 390 1.14 -9.10 8.14
N TYR A 391 0.40 -7.99 8.15
CA TYR A 391 0.37 -6.99 7.08
C TYR A 391 1.51 -5.99 7.27
N LEU A 392 2.55 -6.05 6.42
CA LEU A 392 3.73 -5.22 6.64
C LEU A 392 3.51 -3.76 6.19
N TYR A 393 2.94 -3.57 5.01
CA TYR A 393 2.58 -2.24 4.48
C TYR A 393 1.10 -2.23 4.12
N GLU A 394 0.27 -1.66 4.97
CA GLU A 394 -1.18 -1.62 4.76
C GLU A 394 -1.65 -0.22 4.36
N VAL A 395 -2.39 -0.14 3.25
CA VAL A 395 -3.10 1.06 2.81
C VAL A 395 -4.60 0.80 2.87
N MET A 396 -5.34 1.70 3.52
CA MET A 396 -6.76 1.54 3.76
C MET A 396 -7.50 2.87 3.58
N ARG A 397 -8.55 2.89 2.76
CA ARG A 397 -9.40 4.07 2.49
C ARG A 397 -8.59 5.36 2.24
N SER A 398 -7.47 5.24 1.54
CA SER A 398 -6.52 6.35 1.32
C SER A 398 -6.31 6.60 -0.17
N ASN A 399 -5.95 7.82 -0.51
CA ASN A 399 -5.80 8.23 -1.90
C ASN A 399 -4.39 8.78 -2.16
N GLU A 400 -3.86 8.52 -3.36
CA GLU A 400 -2.58 9.03 -3.82
C GLU A 400 -1.43 8.77 -2.81
N VAL A 401 -1.37 7.56 -2.24
CA VAL A 401 -0.25 7.09 -1.42
C VAL A 401 0.84 6.56 -2.34
N LEU A 402 2.09 6.94 -2.10
CA LEU A 402 3.27 6.42 -2.79
C LEU A 402 4.09 5.57 -1.82
N THR A 403 4.15 4.26 -2.06
CA THR A 403 5.11 3.36 -1.41
C THR A 403 6.21 3.05 -2.41
N ARG A 404 7.45 3.43 -2.11
CA ARG A 404 8.54 3.30 -3.08
C ARG A 404 9.83 2.82 -2.46
N ASP A 405 10.65 2.17 -3.28
CA ASP A 405 12.02 1.76 -2.92
C ASP A 405 12.05 1.03 -1.56
N SER A 406 11.04 0.18 -1.30
CA SER A 406 10.79 -0.44 0.00
C SER A 406 10.65 -1.95 -0.11
N VAL A 407 11.00 -2.64 0.97
CA VAL A 407 11.11 -4.09 1.05
C VAL A 407 10.13 -4.63 2.07
N GLY A 408 9.39 -5.69 1.70
CA GLY A 408 8.55 -6.47 2.59
C GLY A 408 8.91 -7.95 2.52
N LYS A 409 9.28 -8.57 3.66
CA LYS A 409 9.64 -9.99 3.70
C LYS A 409 9.03 -10.72 4.88
N ASN A 410 8.61 -11.95 4.63
CA ASN A 410 8.13 -12.84 5.68
C ASN A 410 6.97 -12.27 6.50
N GLY A 411 6.12 -11.44 5.89
CA GLY A 411 4.78 -11.11 6.39
C GLY A 411 3.77 -12.16 5.96
N ARG A 412 2.48 -11.91 6.21
CA ARG A 412 1.39 -12.62 5.55
C ARG A 412 1.14 -11.97 4.18
N HIS A 413 0.76 -10.71 4.17
CA HIS A 413 0.71 -9.87 2.98
C HIS A 413 1.73 -8.75 3.14
N ASN A 414 2.81 -8.81 2.36
CA ASN A 414 3.89 -7.83 2.51
C ASN A 414 3.42 -6.42 2.12
N PHE A 415 2.68 -6.30 1.02
CA PHE A 415 2.00 -5.07 0.62
C PHE A 415 0.51 -5.37 0.44
N ILE A 416 -0.36 -4.58 1.05
CA ILE A 416 -1.79 -4.84 1.02
C ILE A 416 -2.60 -3.54 0.96
N GLN A 417 -3.62 -3.54 0.09
CA GLN A 417 -4.78 -2.69 0.23
C GLN A 417 -5.86 -3.46 0.98
N ASN A 418 -6.39 -2.88 2.05
CA ASN A 418 -7.32 -3.59 2.92
C ASN A 418 -8.55 -2.73 3.25
N TRP A 419 -9.56 -3.43 3.67
CA TRP A 419 -10.84 -3.08 4.26
C TRP A 419 -11.51 -1.79 3.76
N ASP A 420 -12.74 -1.98 3.20
CA ASP A 420 -13.67 -0.95 2.78
C ASP A 420 -13.28 -0.24 1.45
N PHE A 421 -14.23 0.48 0.90
CA PHE A 421 -14.07 1.29 -0.30
C PHE A 421 -13.17 2.52 -0.04
N GLY A 422 -12.71 3.15 -1.11
CA GLY A 422 -12.07 4.47 -1.05
C GLY A 422 -10.54 4.46 -1.12
N THR A 423 -9.91 3.33 -1.48
CA THR A 423 -8.49 3.34 -1.85
C THR A 423 -8.34 3.56 -3.34
N SER A 424 -7.64 4.63 -3.75
CA SER A 424 -7.46 4.93 -5.17
C SER A 424 -6.22 5.77 -5.46
N GLY A 425 -5.67 5.60 -6.68
CA GLY A 425 -4.53 6.38 -7.16
C GLY A 425 -3.24 6.13 -6.40
N CYS A 426 -3.17 5.05 -5.64
CA CYS A 426 -1.97 4.66 -4.91
C CYS A 426 -0.96 3.99 -5.85
N VAL A 427 0.32 4.18 -5.55
CA VAL A 427 1.44 3.67 -6.35
C VAL A 427 2.39 2.88 -5.47
N TRP A 428 2.72 1.66 -5.90
CA TRP A 428 3.82 0.84 -5.36
C TRP A 428 4.95 0.83 -6.39
N LEU A 429 5.99 1.62 -6.15
CA LEU A 429 7.09 1.84 -7.08
C LEU A 429 8.37 1.18 -6.58
N ARG A 430 8.94 0.27 -7.36
CA ARG A 430 10.18 -0.45 -7.02
C ARG A 430 10.13 -1.09 -5.63
N THR A 431 8.98 -1.69 -5.31
CA THR A 431 8.87 -2.47 -4.08
C THR A 431 9.37 -3.90 -4.31
N TYR A 432 9.88 -4.52 -3.25
CA TYR A 432 10.30 -5.91 -3.26
C TYR A 432 9.50 -6.74 -2.26
N SER A 433 8.86 -7.82 -2.72
CA SER A 433 8.07 -8.74 -1.91
C SER A 433 8.63 -10.16 -1.97
N SER A 434 8.78 -10.80 -0.80
CA SER A 434 9.18 -12.20 -0.73
C SER A 434 8.71 -12.89 0.55
N GLY A 435 8.53 -14.21 0.49
CA GLY A 435 8.26 -15.05 1.65
C GLY A 435 6.92 -14.79 2.32
N GLY A 436 5.91 -14.34 1.58
CA GLY A 436 4.55 -14.16 2.06
C GLY A 436 3.93 -15.50 2.44
N HIS A 437 3.54 -15.66 3.72
CA HIS A 437 2.98 -16.90 4.24
C HIS A 437 1.93 -16.63 5.31
N SER A 438 0.84 -17.40 5.31
CA SER A 438 -0.11 -17.48 6.42
C SER A 438 0.29 -18.57 7.40
N TYR A 439 0.21 -18.27 8.70
CA TYR A 439 0.26 -19.25 9.78
C TYR A 439 -0.94 -19.05 10.68
N TYR A 440 -1.59 -20.14 11.08
CA TYR A 440 -2.81 -20.07 11.89
C TYR A 440 -2.55 -20.26 13.39
N ALA A 441 -1.37 -20.74 13.76
CA ALA A 441 -0.95 -20.90 15.15
C ALA A 441 0.57 -21.01 15.26
N ASP A 442 1.09 -20.92 16.46
CA ASP A 442 2.52 -21.02 16.77
C ASP A 442 3.12 -22.40 16.49
N TRP A 443 2.28 -23.42 16.36
CA TRP A 443 2.64 -24.81 16.08
C TRP A 443 2.56 -25.18 14.60
N ASP A 444 1.97 -24.35 13.76
CA ASP A 444 1.84 -24.64 12.34
C ASP A 444 3.12 -24.25 11.59
N PRO A 445 3.99 -25.20 11.25
CA PRO A 445 5.20 -24.94 10.48
C PRO A 445 4.92 -24.89 8.97
N ILE A 446 3.71 -25.22 8.53
CA ILE A 446 3.34 -25.40 7.11
C ILE A 446 2.37 -24.28 6.72
N GLY A 447 2.82 -23.04 6.83
CA GLY A 447 1.98 -21.93 6.36
C GLY A 447 1.59 -22.08 4.89
N TRP A 448 0.48 -21.44 4.53
CA TRP A 448 0.03 -21.34 3.15
C TRP A 448 0.72 -20.14 2.50
N ASN A 449 1.06 -20.26 1.22
CA ASN A 449 1.54 -19.11 0.44
C ASN A 449 0.51 -17.98 0.50
N SER A 450 0.98 -16.78 0.74
CA SER A 450 0.19 -15.56 0.71
C SER A 450 0.90 -14.53 -0.15
N TYR A 451 0.12 -13.69 -0.78
CA TYR A 451 0.57 -12.74 -1.78
C TYR A 451 0.40 -11.31 -1.29
N SER A 452 1.16 -10.37 -1.81
CA SER A 452 0.75 -8.98 -1.77
C SER A 452 -0.56 -8.82 -2.55
N GLU A 453 -1.52 -8.02 -2.07
CA GLU A 453 -2.84 -8.05 -2.69
C GLU A 453 -3.69 -6.80 -2.50
N PHE A 454 -4.64 -6.65 -3.40
CA PHE A 454 -5.86 -5.89 -3.17
C PHE A 454 -6.87 -6.82 -2.50
N HIS A 455 -7.20 -6.53 -1.25
CA HIS A 455 -7.89 -7.48 -0.37
C HIS A 455 -9.39 -7.23 -0.26
N HIS A 456 -9.83 -5.96 -0.31
CA HIS A 456 -11.21 -5.57 -0.11
C HIS A 456 -11.70 -4.53 -1.09
N SER A 457 -12.96 -4.64 -1.35
CA SER A 457 -13.96 -3.73 -1.84
C SER A 457 -13.44 -2.65 -2.77
N LEU A 458 -13.25 -3.06 -4.03
CA LEU A 458 -13.14 -2.24 -5.21
C LEU A 458 -12.14 -1.08 -5.07
N ALA A 459 -10.88 -1.39 -4.79
CA ALA A 459 -9.80 -0.42 -4.93
C ALA A 459 -9.73 0.05 -6.39
N MET A 460 -9.65 1.37 -6.61
CA MET A 460 -9.87 1.95 -7.93
C MET A 460 -8.60 2.58 -8.49
N ALA A 461 -8.19 2.15 -9.69
CA ALA A 461 -7.11 2.78 -10.45
C ALA A 461 -5.84 2.99 -9.59
N ASN A 462 -5.18 1.90 -9.24
CA ASN A 462 -3.90 1.89 -8.55
C ASN A 462 -2.79 1.40 -9.48
N LEU A 463 -1.53 1.55 -9.11
CA LEU A 463 -0.39 1.19 -9.94
C LEU A 463 0.67 0.43 -9.13
N ILE A 464 1.06 -0.73 -9.65
CA ILE A 464 2.25 -1.46 -9.24
C ILE A 464 3.29 -1.27 -10.34
N ASP A 465 4.37 -0.53 -10.04
CA ASP A 465 5.32 -0.02 -11.03
C ASP A 465 6.75 -0.50 -10.72
N GLN A 466 7.40 -1.16 -11.66
CA GLN A 466 8.76 -1.69 -11.51
C GLN A 466 8.97 -2.55 -10.24
N SER A 467 7.92 -3.11 -9.71
CA SER A 467 8.00 -3.90 -8.47
C SER A 467 8.40 -5.34 -8.74
N THR A 468 9.13 -5.92 -7.80
CA THR A 468 9.56 -7.32 -7.85
C THR A 468 8.85 -8.13 -6.78
N ALA A 469 8.22 -9.24 -7.16
CA ALA A 469 7.59 -10.17 -6.23
C ALA A 469 8.04 -11.61 -6.52
N THR A 470 8.62 -12.25 -5.53
CA THR A 470 8.97 -13.69 -5.62
C THR A 470 7.89 -14.57 -4.97
N ASP A 471 7.00 -13.99 -4.21
CA ASP A 471 5.79 -14.62 -3.63
C ASP A 471 4.54 -14.34 -4.48
N GLY A 472 4.30 -13.12 -4.89
CA GLY A 472 3.25 -12.76 -5.83
C GLY A 472 2.45 -11.51 -5.50
N TRP A 473 1.57 -11.15 -6.42
CA TRP A 473 0.56 -10.10 -6.31
C TRP A 473 -0.79 -10.57 -6.86
N GLN A 474 -1.88 -10.12 -6.24
CA GLN A 474 -3.23 -10.41 -6.77
C GLN A 474 -4.23 -9.29 -6.61
N ALA A 475 -5.17 -9.25 -7.57
CA ALA A 475 -6.43 -8.52 -7.52
C ALA A 475 -7.52 -9.43 -8.11
N VAL A 476 -8.47 -9.88 -7.31
CA VAL A 476 -9.42 -10.93 -7.68
C VAL A 476 -10.81 -10.66 -7.12
N ASN A 477 -11.82 -11.39 -7.58
CA ASN A 477 -13.10 -11.46 -6.90
C ASN A 477 -13.01 -12.46 -5.75
N ARG A 478 -12.99 -11.96 -4.51
CA ARG A 478 -12.92 -12.77 -3.29
C ARG A 478 -14.29 -13.19 -2.76
N GLN A 479 -15.36 -12.91 -3.49
CA GLN A 479 -16.70 -13.34 -3.13
C GLN A 479 -17.09 -12.96 -1.70
N ALA A 480 -17.67 -13.90 -0.96
CA ALA A 480 -18.07 -13.72 0.43
C ALA A 480 -16.93 -13.81 1.45
N GLU A 481 -15.69 -14.13 1.02
CA GLU A 481 -14.53 -14.20 1.89
C GLU A 481 -14.28 -12.89 2.64
N SER A 482 -13.65 -12.96 3.80
CA SER A 482 -13.32 -11.80 4.62
C SER A 482 -14.50 -10.85 4.87
N SER A 483 -15.68 -11.41 5.18
CA SER A 483 -16.93 -10.65 5.42
C SER A 483 -17.48 -9.92 4.19
N GLY A 484 -17.26 -10.49 3.01
CA GLY A 484 -17.76 -9.96 1.74
C GLY A 484 -16.78 -9.01 1.06
N ALA A 485 -15.55 -9.45 0.86
CA ALA A 485 -14.55 -8.68 0.13
C ALA A 485 -14.97 -8.36 -1.31
N GLY A 486 -15.61 -9.33 -2.00
CA GLY A 486 -16.09 -9.15 -3.36
C GLY A 486 -14.99 -8.85 -4.36
N HIS A 487 -15.30 -8.07 -5.39
CA HIS A 487 -14.28 -7.54 -6.30
C HIS A 487 -13.31 -6.64 -5.53
N SER A 488 -12.03 -7.00 -5.54
CA SER A 488 -11.02 -6.28 -4.75
C SER A 488 -10.45 -5.07 -5.48
N ALA A 489 -10.45 -5.06 -6.81
CA ALA A 489 -9.91 -3.95 -7.60
C ALA A 489 -10.63 -3.76 -8.94
N THR A 490 -10.44 -2.58 -9.51
CA THR A 490 -10.80 -2.20 -10.88
C THR A 490 -9.78 -1.19 -11.42
N GLN A 491 -9.46 -1.27 -12.71
CA GLN A 491 -8.58 -0.34 -13.44
C GLN A 491 -7.18 -0.20 -12.82
N THR A 492 -6.73 -1.22 -12.09
CA THR A 492 -5.38 -1.30 -11.53
C THR A 492 -4.40 -1.78 -12.59
N VAL A 493 -3.19 -1.23 -12.56
CA VAL A 493 -2.14 -1.48 -13.54
C VAL A 493 -0.94 -2.14 -12.87
N TRP A 494 -0.46 -3.23 -13.42
CA TRP A 494 0.88 -3.75 -13.22
C TRP A 494 1.74 -3.31 -14.38
N TRP A 495 2.79 -2.54 -14.10
CA TRP A 495 3.68 -1.97 -15.10
C TRP A 495 5.12 -2.38 -14.83
N ASN A 496 5.75 -3.07 -15.81
CA ASN A 496 7.15 -3.47 -15.74
C ASN A 496 7.49 -4.20 -14.42
N THR A 497 6.67 -5.19 -14.07
CA THR A 497 6.82 -5.98 -12.85
C THR A 497 7.70 -7.20 -13.10
N ALA A 498 8.42 -7.67 -12.07
CA ALA A 498 9.37 -8.76 -12.20
C ALA A 498 9.32 -9.75 -11.03
N GLY A 499 9.99 -10.87 -11.19
CA GLY A 499 10.17 -11.89 -10.14
C GLY A 499 9.63 -13.24 -10.56
N GLY A 500 9.84 -14.28 -9.75
CA GLY A 500 9.30 -15.62 -10.02
C GLY A 500 7.95 -15.87 -9.37
N GLY A 501 7.28 -14.84 -8.89
CA GLY A 501 6.04 -14.95 -8.14
C GLY A 501 4.80 -15.00 -9.03
N TYR A 502 3.69 -15.33 -8.40
CA TYR A 502 2.38 -15.40 -9.01
C TYR A 502 1.77 -14.01 -9.21
N LEU A 503 1.26 -13.69 -10.39
CA LEU A 503 0.52 -12.47 -10.66
C LEU A 503 -0.88 -12.83 -11.15
N ARG A 504 -1.89 -12.56 -10.34
CA ARG A 504 -3.29 -12.75 -10.72
C ARG A 504 -4.00 -11.42 -10.82
N SER A 505 -4.49 -11.10 -12.01
CA SER A 505 -5.30 -9.92 -12.29
C SER A 505 -6.63 -10.35 -12.87
N LEU A 506 -7.64 -10.43 -12.00
CA LEU A 506 -9.03 -10.77 -12.32
C LEU A 506 -9.90 -9.66 -11.74
N GLN A 507 -9.88 -8.50 -12.39
CA GLN A 507 -10.47 -7.28 -11.87
C GLN A 507 -11.92 -7.10 -12.36
N TYR A 508 -12.68 -6.29 -11.66
CA TYR A 508 -14.01 -5.87 -12.14
C TYR A 508 -13.87 -4.92 -13.32
N GLY A 509 -14.40 -5.27 -14.46
CA GLY A 509 -14.23 -4.51 -15.70
C GLY A 509 -12.81 -4.62 -16.23
N ASP A 510 -12.13 -3.50 -16.46
CA ASP A 510 -10.79 -3.50 -17.02
C ASP A 510 -9.71 -3.57 -15.93
N GLY A 511 -8.70 -4.39 -16.15
CA GLY A 511 -7.41 -4.40 -15.46
C GLY A 511 -6.28 -4.47 -16.49
N TYR A 512 -5.04 -4.19 -16.07
CA TYR A 512 -3.93 -4.04 -17.01
C TYR A 512 -2.65 -4.70 -16.49
N VAL A 513 -2.07 -5.60 -17.28
CA VAL A 513 -0.75 -6.21 -17.03
C VAL A 513 0.16 -5.87 -18.21
N ILE A 514 1.09 -4.95 -18.01
CA ILE A 514 1.91 -4.37 -19.09
C ILE A 514 3.39 -4.47 -18.75
N GLY A 515 4.09 -5.36 -19.44
CA GLY A 515 5.50 -5.66 -19.21
C GLY A 515 5.73 -6.46 -17.93
N THR A 516 6.06 -7.74 -18.08
CA THR A 516 6.48 -8.59 -16.96
C THR A 516 7.75 -9.31 -17.31
N ASP A 517 8.51 -9.72 -16.29
CA ASP A 517 9.71 -10.53 -16.41
C ASP A 517 9.69 -11.67 -15.39
N GLY A 518 9.43 -12.90 -15.87
CA GLY A 518 9.41 -14.13 -15.10
C GLY A 518 8.24 -14.27 -14.11
N MET A 519 7.21 -13.44 -14.19
CA MET A 519 5.99 -13.59 -13.40
C MET A 519 5.08 -14.67 -13.99
N ASP A 520 4.44 -15.46 -13.13
CA ASP A 520 3.39 -16.41 -13.53
C ASP A 520 2.05 -15.67 -13.62
N VAL A 521 1.69 -15.23 -14.83
CA VAL A 521 0.59 -14.28 -15.09
C VAL A 521 -0.73 -14.99 -15.38
N HIS A 522 -1.77 -14.64 -14.64
CA HIS A 522 -3.13 -15.16 -14.76
C HIS A 522 -4.13 -14.01 -14.88
N VAL A 523 -4.78 -13.91 -16.03
CA VAL A 523 -5.78 -12.87 -16.36
C VAL A 523 -7.10 -13.44 -16.89
N ASP A 524 -7.20 -14.76 -17.12
CA ASP A 524 -8.39 -15.42 -17.66
C ASP A 524 -9.47 -15.51 -16.56
N PRO A 525 -10.67 -14.90 -16.76
CA PRO A 525 -11.77 -14.96 -15.80
C PRO A 525 -12.27 -16.38 -15.50
N SER A 526 -11.97 -17.36 -16.36
CA SER A 526 -12.31 -18.75 -16.12
C SER A 526 -11.41 -19.44 -15.09
N GLU A 527 -10.28 -18.82 -14.73
CA GLU A 527 -9.39 -19.35 -13.70
C GLU A 527 -9.99 -19.21 -12.31
N TRP A 528 -9.88 -20.27 -11.56
CA TRP A 528 -10.44 -20.38 -10.23
C TRP A 528 -9.45 -21.01 -9.26
N ASP A 529 -9.44 -20.51 -8.03
CA ASP A 529 -8.89 -21.22 -6.88
C ASP A 529 -9.89 -21.16 -5.70
N TRP A 530 -9.64 -21.90 -4.63
CA TRP A 530 -10.57 -22.13 -3.55
C TRP A 530 -11.07 -20.89 -2.81
N ASN A 531 -10.35 -19.76 -2.87
CA ASN A 531 -10.66 -18.51 -2.16
C ASN A 531 -10.87 -17.31 -3.07
N SER A 532 -10.83 -17.49 -4.38
CA SER A 532 -11.04 -16.42 -5.37
C SER A 532 -11.59 -16.97 -6.68
N SER A 533 -12.24 -16.13 -7.46
CA SER A 533 -12.77 -16.51 -8.75
C SER A 533 -12.65 -15.38 -9.77
N GLY A 534 -12.77 -15.75 -11.04
CA GLY A 534 -12.97 -14.81 -12.14
C GLY A 534 -14.43 -14.45 -12.37
N GLU A 535 -15.38 -14.93 -11.56
CA GLU A 535 -16.80 -14.66 -11.78
C GLU A 535 -17.12 -13.17 -11.72
N GLY A 536 -17.73 -12.64 -12.78
CA GLY A 536 -18.08 -11.23 -12.92
C GLY A 536 -16.89 -10.29 -13.16
N THR A 537 -15.75 -10.82 -13.58
CA THR A 537 -14.54 -10.04 -13.89
C THR A 537 -14.27 -9.96 -15.39
N GLU A 538 -15.24 -10.26 -16.21
CA GLU A 538 -15.14 -10.06 -17.67
C GLU A 538 -15.13 -8.55 -18.00
N PRO A 539 -14.44 -8.13 -19.07
CA PRO A 539 -13.60 -8.97 -19.95
C PRO A 539 -12.32 -9.45 -19.26
N GLU A 540 -11.58 -10.36 -19.91
CA GLU A 540 -10.20 -10.71 -19.55
C GLU A 540 -9.35 -9.44 -19.44
N ASP A 541 -8.53 -9.32 -18.40
CA ASP A 541 -7.68 -8.15 -18.20
C ASP A 541 -6.68 -7.98 -19.35
N TRP A 542 -6.41 -6.73 -19.71
CA TRP A 542 -5.51 -6.38 -20.81
C TRP A 542 -4.08 -6.79 -20.54
N THR A 543 -3.44 -7.45 -21.49
CA THR A 543 -2.03 -7.85 -21.39
C THR A 543 -1.20 -7.34 -22.55
N GLU A 544 0.00 -6.81 -22.26
CA GLU A 544 1.02 -6.46 -23.24
C GLU A 544 2.41 -6.82 -22.71
N GLY A 545 3.26 -7.39 -23.55
CA GLY A 545 4.67 -7.62 -23.23
C GLY A 545 4.92 -8.52 -22.03
N VAL A 546 4.10 -9.57 -21.86
CA VAL A 546 4.36 -10.61 -20.87
C VAL A 546 5.63 -11.34 -21.29
N ASP A 547 6.65 -11.36 -20.40
CA ASP A 547 7.98 -11.93 -20.65
C ASP A 547 8.66 -11.44 -21.93
N ALA A 548 8.42 -10.21 -22.31
CA ALA A 548 9.05 -9.61 -23.48
C ALA A 548 10.57 -9.49 -23.28
N SER A 549 11.35 -9.89 -24.28
CA SER A 549 12.82 -9.82 -24.23
C SER A 549 13.38 -8.40 -24.25
N ASP A 550 12.63 -7.47 -24.84
CA ASP A 550 13.00 -6.07 -24.96
C ASP A 550 12.40 -5.26 -23.82
N PRO A 551 13.12 -4.28 -23.25
CA PRO A 551 12.61 -3.48 -22.15
C PRO A 551 11.47 -2.56 -22.59
N ILE A 552 10.49 -2.38 -21.70
CA ILE A 552 9.41 -1.42 -21.91
C ILE A 552 9.89 0.02 -21.68
N GLU A 553 9.40 0.96 -22.49
CA GLU A 553 9.55 2.39 -22.28
C GLU A 553 8.21 3.11 -22.13
N PRO A 554 8.09 3.98 -21.10
CA PRO A 554 9.08 4.25 -20.06
C PRO A 554 9.23 3.08 -19.09
N ALA A 555 10.40 2.93 -18.47
CA ALA A 555 10.62 1.90 -17.47
C ALA A 555 9.66 2.04 -16.27
N SER A 556 9.40 3.28 -15.84
CA SER A 556 8.38 3.62 -14.83
C SER A 556 7.28 4.47 -15.43
N LEU A 557 6.05 4.00 -15.33
CA LEU A 557 4.86 4.76 -15.75
C LEU A 557 4.66 5.98 -14.86
N TYR A 558 4.74 5.80 -13.54
CA TYR A 558 4.57 6.88 -12.57
C TYR A 558 5.58 8.02 -12.79
N GLU A 559 6.86 7.71 -12.90
CA GLU A 559 7.91 8.72 -13.02
C GLU A 559 7.81 9.47 -14.35
N ASP A 560 7.44 8.80 -15.45
CA ASP A 560 7.24 9.47 -16.73
C ASP A 560 5.99 10.38 -16.72
N GLN A 561 4.87 9.90 -16.14
CA GLN A 561 3.67 10.72 -15.98
C GLN A 561 3.95 11.93 -15.07
N LEU A 562 4.69 11.75 -13.97
CA LEU A 562 5.10 12.84 -13.08
C LEU A 562 5.96 13.87 -13.82
N ARG A 563 6.97 13.40 -14.54
CA ARG A 563 7.83 14.26 -15.36
C ARG A 563 7.03 15.05 -16.39
N ARG A 564 6.07 14.42 -17.09
CA ARG A 564 5.19 15.09 -18.08
C ARG A 564 4.30 16.14 -17.41
N ARG A 565 3.69 15.82 -16.27
CA ARG A 565 2.83 16.77 -15.54
C ARG A 565 3.59 17.97 -15.01
N LEU A 566 4.85 17.82 -14.60
CA LEU A 566 5.70 18.89 -14.07
C LEU A 566 6.52 19.61 -15.16
N ALA A 567 6.51 19.10 -16.40
CA ALA A 567 7.17 19.79 -17.49
C ALA A 567 6.47 21.14 -17.76
N PRO A 568 7.25 22.21 -18.01
CA PRO A 568 6.73 23.57 -18.21
C PRO A 568 5.89 23.72 -19.49
#